data_c16a610c81fba36e6314c7107775e198
#
_entry.id   c16a610c81fba36e6314c7107775e198
#
_cell.length_a   1.000
_cell.length_b   1.000
_cell.length_c   1.000
_cell.angle_alpha   90.00
_cell.angle_beta   90.00
_cell.angle_gamma   90.00
#
_symmetry.space_group_name_H-M   'P 1'
#
loop_
_entity.id
_entity.type
_entity.pdbx_description
1 polymer ?
#
loop_
_entity_poly.entity_id
_entity_poly.type
_entity_poly.pdbx_seq_one_letter_code
_entity_poly.pdbx_strand_id
1 'polypeptide(L)'
;KCRIDGLIIITKKNIISEAIFVEVKSKKDDINKDQIEKYIKIAKQLKVNSLLTVSNEFVSSPEQSPLKLKTGKFNLFHFSWSHIITQGHILLFDNDNDIEDVDQVEIMKEALYYIEHPLAGANGFVSMKGWKNLSNDIRAKVPLNRNDEELESAINSWYQEEADIALILSRNLGILAKTPLRNEASLKKDKVKLVKDFSLSGQVSVKDAVSD
;
A
#
# COMPACT_ATOMS: atom_id res chain seq x y z
N LYS A 1 9.85 -24.70 9.24
CA LYS A 1 9.44 -24.93 7.84
C LYS A 1 9.11 -23.57 7.25
N CYS A 2 9.76 -23.13 6.16
CA CYS A 2 9.52 -21.85 5.51
C CYS A 2 8.70 -22.14 4.25
N ARG A 3 7.50 -21.55 4.14
CA ARG A 3 6.60 -21.73 3.00
C ARG A 3 6.07 -20.37 2.61
N ILE A 4 6.25 -19.99 1.36
CA ILE A 4 5.64 -18.81 0.76
C ILE A 4 4.18 -19.10 0.42
N ASP A 5 3.33 -18.08 0.41
CA ASP A 5 1.91 -18.24 0.09
C ASP A 5 1.68 -18.34 -1.41
N GLY A 6 2.49 -17.67 -2.22
CA GLY A 6 2.34 -17.70 -3.67
C GLY A 6 3.64 -17.44 -4.43
N LEU A 7 3.59 -17.75 -5.72
CA LEU A 7 4.64 -17.48 -6.70
C LEU A 7 4.01 -16.97 -7.99
N ILE A 8 4.41 -15.78 -8.41
CA ILE A 8 4.04 -15.22 -9.72
C ILE A 8 5.21 -15.43 -10.68
N ILE A 9 4.93 -16.02 -11.83
CA ILE A 9 5.92 -16.22 -12.88
C ILE A 9 5.46 -15.46 -14.13
N ILE A 10 6.29 -14.55 -14.60
CA ILE A 10 6.05 -13.81 -15.83
C ILE A 10 6.90 -14.43 -16.93
N THR A 11 6.28 -14.84 -18.04
CA THR A 11 6.96 -15.42 -19.17
C THR A 11 6.88 -14.53 -20.40
N LYS A 12 7.96 -14.51 -21.18
CA LYS A 12 8.00 -13.87 -22.49
C LYS A 12 8.57 -14.87 -23.50
N LYS A 13 7.81 -15.18 -24.53
CA LYS A 13 8.20 -16.18 -25.55
C LYS A 13 8.63 -17.53 -24.91
N ASN A 14 7.84 -18.04 -23.97
CA ASN A 14 8.09 -19.28 -23.21
C ASN A 14 9.39 -19.29 -22.35
N ILE A 15 9.99 -18.13 -22.13
CA ILE A 15 11.11 -17.97 -21.22
C ILE A 15 10.64 -17.21 -19.99
N ILE A 16 11.02 -17.68 -18.80
CA ILE A 16 10.75 -16.95 -17.55
C ILE A 16 11.52 -15.64 -17.59
N SER A 17 10.78 -14.52 -17.64
CA SER A 17 11.37 -13.18 -17.59
C SER A 17 11.50 -12.68 -16.15
N GLU A 18 10.52 -13.04 -15.30
CA GLU A 18 10.52 -12.65 -13.90
C GLU A 18 9.82 -13.70 -13.05
N ALA A 19 10.26 -13.82 -11.78
CA ALA A 19 9.62 -14.61 -10.76
C ALA A 19 9.52 -13.78 -9.48
N ILE A 20 8.35 -13.76 -8.86
CA ILE A 20 8.04 -12.94 -7.70
C ILE A 20 7.47 -13.84 -6.61
N PHE A 21 8.09 -13.87 -5.44
CA PHE A 21 7.51 -14.50 -4.26
C PHE A 21 6.36 -13.66 -3.73
N VAL A 22 5.33 -14.29 -3.19
CA VAL A 22 4.17 -13.60 -2.61
C VAL A 22 3.95 -14.09 -1.18
N GLU A 23 3.79 -13.15 -0.27
CA GLU A 23 3.39 -13.38 1.12
C GLU A 23 2.16 -12.53 1.43
N VAL A 24 1.13 -13.17 1.98
CA VAL A 24 -0.17 -12.55 2.22
C VAL A 24 -0.51 -12.61 3.70
N LYS A 25 -0.98 -11.48 4.23
CA LYS A 25 -1.52 -11.37 5.58
C LYS A 25 -2.92 -10.79 5.53
N SER A 26 -3.79 -11.30 6.38
CA SER A 26 -5.17 -10.81 6.52
C SER A 26 -5.50 -10.59 8.00
N LYS A 27 -6.62 -9.95 8.27
CA LYS A 27 -7.09 -9.66 9.63
C LYS A 27 -6.12 -8.75 10.39
N LYS A 28 -5.68 -9.19 11.57
CA LYS A 28 -4.76 -8.45 12.45
C LYS A 28 -3.30 -8.90 12.32
N ASP A 29 -3.02 -9.78 11.37
CA ASP A 29 -1.66 -10.29 11.18
C ASP A 29 -0.81 -9.25 10.45
N ASP A 30 0.24 -8.78 11.13
CA ASP A 30 1.22 -7.87 10.55
C ASP A 30 2.29 -8.66 9.78
N ILE A 31 2.96 -7.97 8.86
CA ILE A 31 4.09 -8.56 8.13
C ILE A 31 5.28 -8.70 9.09
N ASN A 32 5.73 -9.93 9.27
CA ASN A 32 6.82 -10.24 10.18
C ASN A 32 8.19 -10.05 9.50
N LYS A 33 9.01 -9.18 10.08
CA LYS A 33 10.34 -8.83 9.58
C LYS A 33 11.25 -10.07 9.40
N ASP A 34 11.33 -10.93 10.42
CA ASP A 34 12.22 -12.10 10.39
C ASP A 34 11.79 -13.11 9.31
N GLN A 35 10.48 -13.22 9.08
CA GLN A 35 9.92 -14.05 8.02
C GLN A 35 10.33 -13.52 6.65
N ILE A 36 10.18 -12.22 6.41
CA ILE A 36 10.56 -11.57 5.15
C ILE A 36 12.06 -11.67 4.89
N GLU A 37 12.91 -11.47 5.91
CA GLU A 37 14.36 -11.64 5.76
C GLU A 37 14.74 -13.08 5.36
N LYS A 38 14.06 -14.09 5.92
CA LYS A 38 14.25 -15.49 5.51
C LYS A 38 13.83 -15.73 4.06
N TYR A 39 12.68 -15.16 3.63
CA TYR A 39 12.23 -15.28 2.25
C TYR A 39 13.19 -14.60 1.28
N ILE A 40 13.72 -13.43 1.60
CA ILE A 40 14.73 -12.74 0.78
C ILE A 40 15.98 -13.62 0.62
N LYS A 41 16.44 -14.29 1.69
CA LYS A 41 17.59 -15.20 1.61
C LYS A 41 17.32 -16.38 0.67
N ILE A 42 16.16 -17.01 0.80
CA ILE A 42 15.75 -18.14 -0.06
C ILE A 42 15.58 -17.71 -1.50
N ALA A 43 14.89 -16.56 -1.72
CA ALA A 43 14.68 -16.00 -3.05
C ALA A 43 16.01 -15.76 -3.79
N LYS A 44 17.00 -15.17 -3.10
CA LYS A 44 18.35 -14.94 -3.67
C LYS A 44 19.05 -16.24 -4.06
N GLN A 45 18.90 -17.31 -3.29
CA GLN A 45 19.45 -18.64 -3.61
C GLN A 45 18.79 -19.23 -4.87
N LEU A 46 17.51 -18.98 -5.06
CA LEU A 46 16.73 -19.42 -6.21
C LEU A 46 16.80 -18.45 -7.41
N LYS A 47 17.60 -17.37 -7.32
CA LYS A 47 17.71 -16.31 -8.32
C LYS A 47 16.37 -15.57 -8.57
N VAL A 48 15.52 -15.52 -7.57
CA VAL A 48 14.31 -14.69 -7.54
C VAL A 48 14.68 -13.36 -6.91
N ASN A 49 14.40 -12.24 -7.59
CA ASN A 49 14.87 -10.92 -7.18
C ASN A 49 13.76 -10.04 -6.59
N SER A 50 12.54 -10.57 -6.52
CA SER A 50 11.37 -9.80 -6.11
C SER A 50 10.51 -10.56 -5.10
N LEU A 51 10.00 -9.86 -4.11
CA LEU A 51 8.99 -10.32 -3.15
C LEU A 51 7.88 -9.29 -3.07
N LEU A 52 6.65 -9.73 -3.23
CA LEU A 52 5.44 -8.95 -3.02
C LEU A 52 4.82 -9.36 -1.69
N THR A 53 4.54 -8.40 -0.86
CA THR A 53 3.75 -8.57 0.36
C THR A 53 2.37 -7.96 0.18
N VAL A 54 1.35 -8.60 0.73
CA VAL A 54 -0.03 -8.09 0.74
C VAL A 54 -0.54 -8.13 2.17
N SER A 55 -1.02 -7.00 2.68
CA SER A 55 -1.63 -6.94 4.02
C SER A 55 -2.61 -5.76 4.16
N ASN A 56 -3.11 -5.55 5.38
CA ASN A 56 -3.90 -4.36 5.72
C ASN A 56 -3.02 -3.12 6.00
N GLU A 57 -1.70 -3.26 5.97
CA GLU A 57 -0.80 -2.14 6.15
C GLU A 57 -0.77 -1.29 4.88
N PHE A 58 -0.79 0.02 5.06
CA PHE A 58 -0.73 0.98 3.96
C PHE A 58 0.69 1.47 3.73
N VAL A 59 1.01 1.69 2.47
CA VAL A 59 2.23 2.38 2.04
C VAL A 59 1.86 3.44 1.01
N SER A 60 2.67 4.47 0.90
CA SER A 60 2.40 5.57 -0.03
C SER A 60 2.72 5.22 -1.49
N SER A 61 3.41 4.11 -1.74
CA SER A 61 3.74 3.61 -3.07
C SER A 61 4.04 2.11 -2.99
N PRO A 62 3.69 1.32 -4.02
CA PRO A 62 3.96 -0.13 -4.05
C PRO A 62 5.43 -0.51 -3.88
N GLU A 63 6.37 0.37 -4.25
CA GLU A 63 7.81 0.16 -4.08
C GLU A 63 8.29 0.36 -2.64
N GLN A 64 7.42 0.88 -1.78
CA GLN A 64 7.70 1.01 -0.37
C GLN A 64 7.21 -0.22 0.38
N SER A 65 7.98 -0.62 1.38
CA SER A 65 7.58 -1.68 2.30
C SER A 65 7.23 -1.06 3.65
N PRO A 66 6.21 -1.56 4.34
CA PRO A 66 5.95 -1.17 5.73
C PRO A 66 7.12 -1.54 6.64
N LEU A 67 7.98 -2.47 6.20
CA LEU A 67 9.18 -2.86 6.91
C LEU A 67 10.40 -2.06 6.43
N LYS A 68 11.11 -1.43 7.37
CA LYS A 68 12.41 -0.78 7.10
C LYS A 68 13.51 -1.85 6.99
N LEU A 69 13.71 -2.42 5.78
CA LEU A 69 14.69 -3.45 5.48
C LEU A 69 15.76 -2.93 4.51
N LYS A 70 17.02 -3.31 4.75
CA LYS A 70 18.10 -3.07 3.80
C LYS A 70 18.15 -4.23 2.79
N THR A 71 17.46 -4.10 1.67
CA THR A 71 17.31 -5.16 0.67
C THR A 71 18.42 -5.17 -0.40
N GLY A 72 19.16 -4.07 -0.53
CA GLY A 72 20.16 -3.88 -1.59
C GLY A 72 19.49 -3.83 -2.97
N LYS A 73 19.87 -4.76 -3.87
CA LYS A 73 19.29 -4.87 -5.22
C LYS A 73 18.01 -5.74 -5.28
N PHE A 74 17.51 -6.18 -4.13
CA PHE A 74 16.31 -7.02 -4.07
C PHE A 74 15.08 -6.14 -4.01
N ASN A 75 14.09 -6.40 -4.85
CA ASN A 75 12.87 -5.62 -4.92
C ASN A 75 11.87 -6.16 -3.89
N LEU A 76 11.45 -5.30 -2.98
CA LEU A 76 10.41 -5.60 -2.00
C LEU A 76 9.22 -4.68 -2.25
N PHE A 77 8.15 -5.26 -2.76
CA PHE A 77 6.89 -4.56 -3.04
C PHE A 77 5.87 -4.82 -1.95
N HIS A 78 4.95 -3.88 -1.81
CA HIS A 78 3.81 -4.03 -0.91
C HIS A 78 2.54 -3.48 -1.52
N PHE A 79 1.46 -4.28 -1.47
CA PHE A 79 0.11 -3.82 -1.75
C PHE A 79 -0.76 -3.94 -0.50
N SER A 80 -1.51 -2.90 -0.20
CA SER A 80 -2.62 -3.03 0.75
C SER A 80 -3.78 -3.79 0.10
N TRP A 81 -4.58 -4.46 0.91
CA TRP A 81 -5.83 -5.05 0.41
C TRP A 81 -6.73 -4.01 -0.25
N SER A 82 -6.82 -2.80 0.31
CA SER A 82 -7.57 -1.69 -0.27
C SER A 82 -7.09 -1.34 -1.68
N HIS A 83 -5.77 -1.39 -1.92
CA HIS A 83 -5.21 -1.18 -3.27
C HIS A 83 -5.67 -2.27 -4.26
N ILE A 84 -5.58 -3.54 -3.86
CA ILE A 84 -6.01 -4.67 -4.71
C ILE A 84 -7.50 -4.58 -5.04
N ILE A 85 -8.35 -4.33 -4.04
CA ILE A 85 -9.79 -4.14 -4.23
C ILE A 85 -10.05 -2.99 -5.21
N THR A 86 -9.35 -1.87 -5.04
CA THR A 86 -9.52 -0.70 -5.94
C THR A 86 -9.13 -1.01 -7.37
N GLN A 87 -8.01 -1.70 -7.60
CA GLN A 87 -7.59 -2.10 -8.95
C GLN A 87 -8.61 -3.05 -9.58
N GLY A 88 -9.15 -3.99 -8.81
CA GLY A 88 -10.19 -4.89 -9.27
C GLY A 88 -11.46 -4.15 -9.69
N HIS A 89 -11.90 -3.18 -8.90
CA HIS A 89 -13.07 -2.35 -9.26
C HIS A 89 -12.80 -1.50 -10.51
N ILE A 90 -11.64 -0.87 -10.63
CA ILE A 90 -11.29 -0.09 -11.83
C ILE A 90 -11.30 -0.97 -13.08
N LEU A 91 -10.69 -2.16 -13.02
CA LEU A 91 -10.71 -3.11 -14.13
C LEU A 91 -12.12 -3.55 -14.52
N LEU A 92 -13.03 -3.71 -13.56
CA LEU A 92 -14.43 -4.05 -13.84
C LEU A 92 -15.22 -2.88 -14.43
N PHE A 93 -14.88 -1.63 -14.08
CA PHE A 93 -15.50 -0.44 -14.68
C PHE A 93 -15.06 -0.23 -16.14
N ASP A 94 -13.76 -0.43 -16.40
CA ASP A 94 -13.18 -0.28 -17.74
C ASP A 94 -13.34 -1.56 -18.59
N ASN A 95 -14.22 -2.47 -18.19
CA ASN A 95 -14.38 -3.80 -18.73
C ASN A 95 -14.68 -3.84 -20.24
N ASP A 96 -15.22 -2.76 -20.80
CA ASP A 96 -15.57 -2.70 -22.25
C ASP A 96 -14.32 -2.75 -23.15
N ASN A 97 -13.10 -2.59 -22.59
CA ASN A 97 -11.88 -2.44 -23.36
C ASN A 97 -10.77 -3.48 -23.06
N ASP A 98 -10.73 -4.10 -21.86
CA ASP A 98 -9.52 -4.82 -21.44
C ASP A 98 -9.72 -6.29 -21.05
N ILE A 99 -10.94 -6.75 -20.80
CA ILE A 99 -11.20 -8.15 -20.41
C ILE A 99 -12.18 -8.78 -21.43
N GLU A 100 -11.65 -9.49 -22.41
CA GLU A 100 -12.45 -10.17 -23.44
C GLU A 100 -13.18 -11.42 -22.89
N ASP A 101 -12.67 -12.03 -21.83
CA ASP A 101 -13.17 -13.27 -21.26
C ASP A 101 -14.21 -13.00 -20.17
N VAL A 102 -15.46 -13.34 -20.45
CA VAL A 102 -16.59 -13.16 -19.52
C VAL A 102 -16.40 -13.96 -18.23
N ASP A 103 -15.79 -15.13 -18.30
CA ASP A 103 -15.53 -15.95 -17.11
C ASP A 103 -14.54 -15.28 -16.17
N GLN A 104 -13.53 -14.58 -16.71
CA GLN A 104 -12.59 -13.80 -15.91
C GLN A 104 -13.28 -12.63 -15.20
N VAL A 105 -14.23 -11.99 -15.85
CA VAL A 105 -15.04 -10.91 -15.25
C VAL A 105 -15.85 -11.44 -14.07
N GLU A 106 -16.54 -12.56 -14.23
CA GLU A 106 -17.35 -13.16 -13.17
C GLU A 106 -16.45 -13.64 -12.00
N ILE A 107 -15.31 -14.29 -12.30
CA ILE A 107 -14.35 -14.70 -11.25
C ILE A 107 -13.83 -13.48 -10.49
N MET A 108 -13.55 -12.37 -11.16
CA MET A 108 -13.09 -11.14 -10.52
C MET A 108 -14.17 -10.52 -9.62
N LYS A 109 -15.44 -10.50 -10.06
CA LYS A 109 -16.56 -10.03 -9.24
C LYS A 109 -16.70 -10.86 -7.97
N GLU A 110 -16.71 -12.18 -8.09
CA GLU A 110 -16.81 -13.08 -6.95
C GLU A 110 -15.61 -12.95 -5.99
N ALA A 111 -14.40 -12.79 -6.54
CA ALA A 111 -13.19 -12.57 -5.75
C ALA A 111 -13.27 -11.25 -4.95
N LEU A 112 -13.72 -10.17 -5.58
CA LEU A 112 -13.90 -8.88 -4.91
C LEU A 112 -14.99 -8.97 -3.83
N TYR A 113 -16.13 -9.58 -4.15
CA TYR A 113 -17.19 -9.81 -3.18
C TYR A 113 -16.71 -10.59 -1.94
N TYR A 114 -15.89 -11.63 -2.16
CA TYR A 114 -15.28 -12.40 -1.07
C TYR A 114 -14.29 -11.56 -0.25
N ILE A 115 -13.39 -10.82 -0.91
CA ILE A 115 -12.36 -10.03 -0.23
C ILE A 115 -12.97 -8.86 0.56
N GLU A 116 -14.01 -8.22 0.03
CA GLU A 116 -14.73 -7.13 0.70
C GLU A 116 -15.64 -7.60 1.83
N HIS A 117 -15.91 -8.89 1.92
CA HIS A 117 -16.73 -9.42 3.00
C HIS A 117 -16.02 -9.21 4.36
N PRO A 118 -16.73 -8.73 5.40
CA PRO A 118 -16.12 -8.41 6.70
C PRO A 118 -15.34 -9.57 7.34
N LEU A 119 -15.73 -10.82 7.09
CA LEU A 119 -15.05 -12.01 7.61
C LEU A 119 -13.73 -12.34 6.87
N ALA A 120 -13.52 -11.83 5.67
CA ALA A 120 -12.25 -12.01 4.95
C ALA A 120 -11.10 -11.29 5.65
N GLY A 121 -11.40 -10.20 6.35
CA GLY A 121 -10.43 -9.46 7.14
C GLY A 121 -9.51 -8.57 6.30
N ALA A 122 -9.90 -8.28 5.07
CA ALA A 122 -9.30 -7.23 4.25
C ALA A 122 -9.93 -5.89 4.66
N ASN A 123 -9.23 -5.14 5.48
CA ASN A 123 -9.73 -3.86 6.00
C ASN A 123 -9.06 -2.70 5.28
N GLY A 124 -9.80 -1.57 5.14
CA GLY A 124 -9.22 -0.29 4.81
C GLY A 124 -8.39 0.28 5.97
N PHE A 125 -7.97 1.51 5.83
CA PHE A 125 -7.26 2.23 6.88
C PHE A 125 -8.14 2.43 8.12
N VAL A 126 -7.67 1.98 9.28
CA VAL A 126 -8.52 1.86 10.48
C VAL A 126 -8.10 2.82 11.60
N SER A 127 -6.85 3.29 11.62
CA SER A 127 -6.41 4.19 12.70
C SER A 127 -5.16 4.97 12.35
N MET A 128 -5.12 6.22 12.79
CA MET A 128 -3.96 7.11 12.68
C MET A 128 -3.06 6.92 13.91
N LYS A 129 -2.00 6.12 13.75
CA LYS A 129 -0.98 5.92 14.81
C LYS A 129 -0.30 7.26 15.14
N GLY A 130 -0.04 7.52 16.41
CA GLY A 130 0.62 8.76 16.89
C GLY A 130 -0.26 10.01 16.89
N TRP A 131 -1.40 10.01 16.18
CA TRP A 131 -2.22 11.21 16.01
C TRP A 131 -2.84 11.73 17.31
N LYS A 132 -3.28 10.83 18.17
CA LYS A 132 -3.89 11.20 19.46
C LYS A 132 -2.91 11.96 20.35
N ASN A 133 -1.68 11.46 20.49
CA ASN A 133 -0.65 12.08 21.30
C ASN A 133 -0.25 13.42 20.69
N LEU A 134 0.04 13.45 19.40
CA LEU A 134 0.36 14.67 18.66
C LEU A 134 -0.72 15.75 18.84
N SER A 135 -2.01 15.40 18.72
CA SER A 135 -3.11 16.34 18.87
C SER A 135 -3.19 16.90 20.30
N ASN A 136 -2.91 16.07 21.31
CA ASN A 136 -2.88 16.51 22.70
C ASN A 136 -1.70 17.47 22.95
N ASP A 137 -0.52 17.18 22.42
CA ASP A 137 0.67 18.02 22.55
C ASP A 137 0.46 19.38 21.88
N ILE A 138 -0.13 19.40 20.69
CA ILE A 138 -0.49 20.65 19.99
C ILE A 138 -1.48 21.48 20.82
N ARG A 139 -2.53 20.85 21.37
CA ARG A 139 -3.52 21.53 22.22
C ARG A 139 -2.90 22.07 23.51
N ALA A 140 -1.97 21.31 24.09
CA ALA A 140 -1.23 21.70 25.30
C ALA A 140 -0.10 22.68 25.00
N LYS A 141 0.13 23.07 23.74
CA LYS A 141 1.24 23.92 23.29
C LYS A 141 2.62 23.38 23.68
N VAL A 142 2.76 22.04 23.74
CA VAL A 142 4.04 21.39 23.95
C VAL A 142 4.90 21.56 22.70
N PRO A 143 6.16 21.99 22.82
CA PRO A 143 7.06 22.13 21.67
C PRO A 143 7.29 20.78 21.00
N LEU A 144 6.97 20.69 19.71
CA LEU A 144 7.19 19.49 18.93
C LEU A 144 8.66 19.38 18.52
N ASN A 145 9.20 18.15 18.57
CA ASN A 145 10.57 17.87 18.16
C ASN A 145 10.58 17.12 16.80
N ARG A 146 11.38 17.60 15.84
CA ARG A 146 11.54 16.97 14.51
C ARG A 146 12.09 15.54 14.56
N ASN A 147 12.79 15.19 15.64
CA ASN A 147 13.39 13.86 15.81
C ASN A 147 12.48 12.90 16.58
N ASP A 148 11.26 13.32 16.90
CA ASP A 148 10.32 12.51 17.62
C ASP A 148 9.74 11.41 16.70
N GLU A 149 9.79 10.16 17.16
CA GLU A 149 9.24 9.01 16.46
C GLU A 149 7.71 9.05 16.39
N GLU A 150 7.05 9.62 17.40
CA GLU A 150 5.59 9.79 17.37
C GLU A 150 5.16 10.80 16.32
N LEU A 151 5.92 11.90 16.15
CA LEU A 151 5.69 12.86 15.08
C LEU A 151 5.83 12.20 13.69
N GLU A 152 6.88 11.39 13.51
CA GLU A 152 7.07 10.63 12.27
C GLU A 152 5.93 9.64 12.03
N SER A 153 5.52 8.92 13.07
CA SER A 153 4.41 7.97 13.00
C SER A 153 3.09 8.66 12.62
N ALA A 154 2.82 9.83 13.19
CA ALA A 154 1.62 10.60 12.88
C ALA A 154 1.61 11.10 11.43
N ILE A 155 2.74 11.61 10.90
CA ILE A 155 2.85 12.06 9.51
C ILE A 155 2.69 10.88 8.55
N ASN A 156 3.32 9.75 8.83
CA ASN A 156 3.17 8.55 8.01
C ASN A 156 1.72 8.05 8.00
N SER A 157 1.03 8.10 9.15
CA SER A 157 -0.39 7.77 9.22
C SER A 157 -1.26 8.73 8.40
N TRP A 158 -0.90 10.02 8.36
CA TRP A 158 -1.55 11.00 7.49
C TRP A 158 -1.39 10.65 6.01
N TYR A 159 -0.18 10.25 5.57
CA TYR A 159 0.05 9.82 4.20
C TYR A 159 -0.75 8.56 3.84
N GLN A 160 -0.90 7.65 4.80
CA GLN A 160 -1.71 6.45 4.63
C GLN A 160 -3.20 6.79 4.48
N GLU A 161 -3.71 7.74 5.27
CA GLU A 161 -5.08 8.25 5.14
C GLU A 161 -5.32 8.93 3.78
N GLU A 162 -4.38 9.77 3.32
CA GLU A 162 -4.45 10.35 1.97
C GLU A 162 -4.54 9.26 0.89
N ALA A 163 -3.74 8.22 1.02
CA ALA A 163 -3.73 7.11 0.07
C ALA A 163 -5.06 6.32 0.11
N ASP A 164 -5.62 6.07 1.29
CA ASP A 164 -6.91 5.38 1.43
C ASP A 164 -8.07 6.22 0.86
N ILE A 165 -8.07 7.51 1.14
CA ILE A 165 -9.07 8.44 0.55
C ILE A 165 -8.98 8.41 -0.99
N ALA A 166 -7.78 8.42 -1.57
CA ALA A 166 -7.62 8.33 -3.02
C ALA A 166 -8.14 7.01 -3.58
N LEU A 167 -7.93 5.88 -2.89
CA LEU A 167 -8.48 4.58 -3.26
C LEU A 167 -10.00 4.54 -3.17
N ILE A 168 -10.59 5.12 -2.12
CA ILE A 168 -12.05 5.25 -1.95
C ILE A 168 -12.64 6.09 -3.09
N LEU A 169 -12.03 7.24 -3.39
CA LEU A 169 -12.46 8.09 -4.49
C LEU A 169 -12.37 7.37 -5.83
N SER A 170 -11.29 6.62 -6.06
CA SER A 170 -11.10 5.85 -7.29
C SER A 170 -12.23 4.84 -7.48
N ARG A 171 -12.58 4.09 -6.44
CA ARG A 171 -13.71 3.13 -6.48
C ARG A 171 -15.05 3.81 -6.75
N ASN A 172 -15.31 4.93 -6.06
CA ASN A 172 -16.61 5.60 -6.16
C ASN A 172 -16.82 6.32 -7.50
N LEU A 173 -15.75 6.79 -8.11
CA LEU A 173 -15.79 7.59 -9.34
C LEU A 173 -15.50 6.75 -10.59
N GLY A 174 -15.00 5.51 -10.44
CA GLY A 174 -14.52 4.69 -11.57
C GLY A 174 -13.28 5.26 -12.27
N ILE A 175 -12.55 6.17 -11.63
CA ILE A 175 -11.37 6.83 -12.21
C ILE A 175 -10.21 6.81 -11.22
N LEU A 176 -8.97 6.86 -11.72
CA LEU A 176 -7.80 6.78 -10.87
C LEU A 176 -7.53 8.11 -10.15
N ALA A 177 -7.88 8.18 -8.87
CA ALA A 177 -7.40 9.23 -7.98
C ALA A 177 -6.00 8.89 -7.45
N LYS A 178 -5.13 9.88 -7.37
CA LYS A 178 -3.73 9.70 -6.94
C LYS A 178 -3.36 10.70 -5.85
N THR A 179 -2.51 10.25 -4.94
CA THR A 179 -1.79 11.11 -4.00
C THR A 179 -0.39 11.42 -4.54
N PRO A 180 0.24 12.52 -4.10
CA PRO A 180 1.65 12.75 -4.38
C PRO A 180 2.51 11.62 -3.84
N LEU A 181 3.59 11.28 -4.56
CA LEU A 181 4.59 10.36 -4.03
C LEU A 181 5.20 10.92 -2.75
N ARG A 182 5.10 10.15 -1.66
CA ARG A 182 5.64 10.49 -0.35
C ARG A 182 6.95 9.72 -0.13
N ASN A 183 8.03 10.45 0.11
CA ASN A 183 9.37 9.89 0.34
C ASN A 183 10.03 10.56 1.55
N GLU A 184 11.26 10.20 1.86
CA GLU A 184 12.01 10.77 3.00
C GLU A 184 12.14 12.31 2.91
N ALA A 185 12.27 12.87 1.70
CA ALA A 185 12.36 14.32 1.53
C ALA A 185 11.01 14.99 1.85
N SER A 186 9.90 14.39 1.44
CA SER A 186 8.56 14.82 1.81
C SER A 186 8.37 14.78 3.33
N LEU A 187 8.75 13.67 3.96
CA LEU A 187 8.66 13.50 5.39
C LEU A 187 9.46 14.56 6.16
N LYS A 188 10.70 14.84 5.75
CA LYS A 188 11.53 15.89 6.36
C LYS A 188 10.89 17.27 6.25
N LYS A 189 10.31 17.59 5.07
CA LYS A 189 9.62 18.85 4.82
C LYS A 189 8.38 19.00 5.70
N ASP A 190 7.56 17.95 5.78
CA ASP A 190 6.32 17.98 6.57
C ASP A 190 6.59 17.96 8.07
N LYS A 191 7.65 17.30 8.56
CA LYS A 191 8.13 17.45 9.95
C LYS A 191 8.48 18.90 10.27
N VAL A 192 9.20 19.60 9.39
CA VAL A 192 9.54 21.01 9.58
C VAL A 192 8.27 21.86 9.62
N LYS A 193 7.35 21.63 8.69
CA LYS A 193 6.09 22.39 8.60
C LYS A 193 5.23 22.17 9.85
N LEU A 194 5.07 20.92 10.27
CA LEU A 194 4.24 20.59 11.43
C LEU A 194 4.80 21.19 12.72
N VAL A 195 6.13 21.16 12.92
CA VAL A 195 6.79 21.77 14.09
C VAL A 195 6.63 23.30 14.08
N LYS A 196 6.65 23.92 12.90
CA LYS A 196 6.57 25.38 12.75
C LYS A 196 5.14 25.89 12.78
N ASP A 197 4.25 25.29 12.00
CA ASP A 197 2.94 25.86 11.66
C ASP A 197 1.80 25.04 12.26
N PHE A 198 2.08 23.94 12.96
CA PHE A 198 1.10 22.97 13.49
C PHE A 198 0.08 22.50 12.42
N SER A 199 0.52 22.41 11.18
CA SER A 199 -0.35 22.09 10.05
C SER A 199 0.27 21.07 9.09
N LEU A 200 -0.58 20.18 8.57
CA LEU A 200 -0.29 19.34 7.43
C LEU A 200 -1.25 19.71 6.29
N SER A 201 -0.80 19.55 5.06
CA SER A 201 -1.66 19.74 3.89
C SER A 201 -1.88 18.42 3.20
N GLY A 202 -3.15 17.99 3.11
CA GLY A 202 -3.55 16.87 2.26
C GLY A 202 -3.60 17.29 0.79
N GLN A 203 -3.29 16.36 -0.10
CA GLN A 203 -3.44 16.56 -1.53
C GLN A 203 -3.85 15.26 -2.21
N VAL A 204 -5.04 15.25 -2.79
CA VAL A 204 -5.52 14.18 -3.66
C VAL A 204 -5.87 14.80 -5.01
N SER A 205 -5.34 14.24 -6.09
CA SER A 205 -5.69 14.65 -7.45
C SER A 205 -6.51 13.56 -8.12
N VAL A 206 -7.58 13.98 -8.77
CA VAL A 206 -8.40 13.13 -9.61
C VAL A 206 -8.04 13.48 -11.05
N LYS A 207 -7.73 12.46 -11.85
CA LYS A 207 -7.49 12.68 -13.28
C LYS A 207 -8.87 12.90 -13.92
N ASP A 208 -9.10 14.09 -14.47
CA ASP A 208 -10.30 14.35 -15.23
C ASP A 208 -10.42 13.32 -16.35
N ALA A 209 -11.48 12.55 -16.30
CA ALA A 209 -11.85 11.63 -17.38
C ALA A 209 -12.55 12.38 -18.52
N VAL A 210 -12.52 13.70 -18.51
CA VAL A 210 -13.06 14.56 -19.58
C VAL A 210 -11.87 15.16 -20.30
N SER A 211 -11.28 14.41 -21.17
CA SER A 211 -10.63 14.99 -22.34
C SER A 211 -11.37 14.46 -23.54
N ASP A 212 -11.98 15.36 -24.21
CA ASP A 212 -12.68 15.27 -25.48
C ASP A 212 -12.08 14.24 -26.46
#